data_b0cdf21daa6b9f5911fb935343f97bab
#
_entry.id   b0cdf21daa6b9f5911fb935343f97bab
#
_cell.length_a   1.000
_cell.length_b   1.000
_cell.length_c   1.000
_cell.angle_alpha   90.00
_cell.angle_beta   90.00
_cell.angle_gamma   90.00
#
_symmetry.space_group_name_H-M   'P 1'
#
loop_
_entity.id
_entity.type
_entity.pdbx_description
1 polymer ?
#
loop_
_entity_poly.entity_id
_entity_poly.type
_entity_poly.pdbx_seq_one_letter_code
_entity_poly.pdbx_strand_id
1 'polypeptide(L)'
;MKFMDEYRDEKLAHNLIAEIKRTVTRPWVLMEVCGGQTHSIVKYGIDRLLPKEVELVHGPGCPVCVTALETLDKAHAIAQRPNVIFCSFGDMLRVPGSEADLLVLKSRGADIRIVYSPIDCLKIARENPHKQVVFFAIGFETTAPANAMAVWQAKRQGIPNFSILVSHVLVPPAISAILQSPDNRVQGFLGPGHVCTVVGYREYVPLASQFRVPIVITGFEPLDLLEGTLMAVRQLEEGRAEVENQYPRVVQRDGNRIAQQIVESVFEVCDRNWRGVGSIPQSGYALRPDFAAYDAERLFDVGAIATQESGACISGLVLRGAKKPHHCPAFGKACTPEHPLGATMVSAEGACAAYYAYGRHLQPQDFAAKGQPS
;
A
#
# COMPACT_ATOMS: atom_id res chain seq x y z
N MET A 1 -11.45 -10.70 -23.26
CA MET A 1 -10.04 -10.34 -23.59
C MET A 1 -9.17 -11.41 -22.95
N LYS A 2 -8.28 -12.03 -23.72
CA LYS A 2 -7.41 -13.09 -23.21
C LYS A 2 -6.69 -12.64 -21.92
N PHE A 3 -6.63 -13.50 -20.91
CA PHE A 3 -6.12 -13.23 -19.55
C PHE A 3 -6.92 -12.23 -18.67
N MET A 4 -8.15 -11.89 -19.07
CA MET A 4 -9.06 -11.11 -18.23
C MET A 4 -10.39 -11.84 -18.03
N ASP A 5 -11.09 -12.17 -19.10
CA ASP A 5 -12.43 -12.77 -19.04
C ASP A 5 -12.37 -14.15 -18.39
N GLU A 6 -11.28 -14.89 -18.63
CA GLU A 6 -11.02 -16.21 -18.04
C GLU A 6 -10.92 -16.19 -16.51
N TYR A 7 -10.45 -15.07 -15.91
CA TYR A 7 -10.33 -14.88 -14.47
C TYR A 7 -11.53 -14.17 -13.83
N ARG A 8 -12.60 -13.91 -14.64
CA ARG A 8 -13.85 -13.29 -14.23
C ARG A 8 -15.06 -14.17 -14.51
N ASP A 9 -14.84 -15.45 -14.77
CA ASP A 9 -15.91 -16.43 -15.03
C ASP A 9 -16.76 -16.64 -13.77
N GLU A 10 -18.04 -16.28 -13.86
CA GLU A 10 -19.00 -16.33 -12.76
C GLU A 10 -19.23 -17.78 -12.27
N LYS A 11 -19.29 -18.75 -13.19
CA LYS A 11 -19.52 -20.15 -12.85
C LYS A 11 -18.33 -20.72 -12.05
N LEU A 12 -17.11 -20.40 -12.47
CA LEU A 12 -15.91 -20.81 -11.74
C LEU A 12 -15.84 -20.13 -10.37
N ALA A 13 -16.22 -18.84 -10.28
CA ALA A 13 -16.30 -18.13 -9.01
C ALA A 13 -17.28 -18.81 -8.04
N HIS A 14 -18.49 -19.15 -8.50
CA HIS A 14 -19.48 -19.87 -7.68
C HIS A 14 -18.97 -21.25 -7.23
N ASN A 15 -18.25 -21.98 -8.08
CA ASN A 15 -17.67 -23.26 -7.72
C ASN A 15 -16.61 -23.10 -6.61
N LEU A 16 -15.71 -22.10 -6.71
CA LEU A 16 -14.73 -21.81 -5.68
C LEU A 16 -15.38 -21.41 -4.35
N ILE A 17 -16.40 -20.56 -4.39
CA ILE A 17 -17.17 -20.18 -3.19
C ILE A 17 -17.84 -21.40 -2.54
N ALA A 18 -18.45 -22.27 -3.33
CA ALA A 18 -19.06 -23.52 -2.83
C ALA A 18 -18.00 -24.44 -2.21
N GLU A 19 -16.79 -24.47 -2.78
CA GLU A 19 -15.69 -25.27 -2.24
C GLU A 19 -15.16 -24.67 -0.93
N ILE A 20 -14.94 -23.35 -0.85
CA ILE A 20 -14.59 -22.66 0.40
C ILE A 20 -15.61 -22.99 1.50
N LYS A 21 -16.92 -22.92 1.17
CA LYS A 21 -17.99 -23.23 2.12
C LYS A 21 -17.96 -24.69 2.62
N ARG A 22 -17.54 -25.63 1.77
CA ARG A 22 -17.40 -27.06 2.18
C ARG A 22 -16.14 -27.31 3.02
N THR A 23 -15.08 -26.53 2.77
CA THR A 23 -13.77 -26.71 3.40
C THR A 23 -13.73 -26.08 4.79
N VAL A 24 -14.33 -24.89 4.96
CA VAL A 24 -14.28 -24.16 6.22
C VAL A 24 -15.12 -24.82 7.30
N THR A 25 -14.53 -25.06 8.50
CA THR A 25 -15.20 -25.70 9.64
C THR A 25 -15.37 -24.75 10.81
N ARG A 26 -14.63 -23.64 10.86
CA ARG A 26 -14.66 -22.63 11.96
C ARG A 26 -14.31 -21.24 11.41
N PRO A 27 -14.55 -20.16 12.20
CA PRO A 27 -14.22 -18.80 11.77
C PRO A 27 -12.73 -18.59 11.52
N TRP A 28 -12.39 -17.96 10.38
CA TRP A 28 -11.04 -17.56 10.00
C TRP A 28 -11.00 -16.10 9.54
N VAL A 29 -9.98 -15.38 9.98
CA VAL A 29 -9.71 -14.00 9.55
C VAL A 29 -8.48 -13.98 8.66
N LEU A 30 -8.68 -13.61 7.41
CA LEU A 30 -7.62 -13.45 6.42
C LEU A 30 -7.42 -11.97 6.11
N MET A 31 -6.16 -11.53 6.03
CA MET A 31 -5.81 -10.16 5.67
C MET A 31 -5.16 -10.12 4.28
N GLU A 32 -5.67 -9.27 3.40
CA GLU A 32 -4.92 -8.89 2.22
C GLU A 32 -4.00 -7.69 2.52
N VAL A 33 -2.85 -7.64 1.84
CA VAL A 33 -1.82 -6.60 2.07
C VAL A 33 -1.38 -5.93 0.76
N CYS A 34 -2.32 -5.76 -0.16
CA CYS A 34 -2.10 -5.03 -1.42
C CYS A 34 -3.35 -4.26 -1.82
N GLY A 35 -3.24 -2.95 -2.04
CA GLY A 35 -4.38 -2.09 -2.36
C GLY A 35 -5.16 -2.51 -3.62
N GLY A 36 -4.48 -3.10 -4.62
CA GLY A 36 -5.15 -3.68 -5.78
C GLY A 36 -6.07 -4.86 -5.43
N GLN A 37 -5.69 -5.67 -4.42
CA GLN A 37 -6.55 -6.74 -3.89
C GLN A 37 -7.74 -6.13 -3.14
N THR A 38 -7.52 -5.14 -2.26
CA THR A 38 -8.59 -4.37 -1.58
C THR A 38 -9.63 -3.88 -2.59
N HIS A 39 -9.15 -3.17 -3.63
CA HIS A 39 -10.01 -2.64 -4.68
C HIS A 39 -10.86 -3.73 -5.34
N SER A 40 -10.24 -4.83 -5.75
CA SER A 40 -10.93 -5.94 -6.42
C SER A 40 -11.92 -6.65 -5.49
N ILE A 41 -11.53 -6.93 -4.24
CA ILE A 41 -12.41 -7.57 -3.25
C ILE A 41 -13.70 -6.77 -3.08
N VAL A 42 -13.59 -5.45 -2.89
CA VAL A 42 -14.75 -4.59 -2.65
C VAL A 42 -15.55 -4.38 -3.93
N LYS A 43 -14.88 -4.13 -5.07
CA LYS A 43 -15.51 -3.91 -6.37
C LYS A 43 -16.38 -5.09 -6.82
N TYR A 44 -15.86 -6.30 -6.67
CA TYR A 44 -16.58 -7.51 -7.07
C TYR A 44 -17.40 -8.12 -5.92
N GLY A 45 -17.37 -7.53 -4.73
CA GLY A 45 -18.12 -7.98 -3.56
C GLY A 45 -17.68 -9.36 -3.04
N ILE A 46 -16.41 -9.73 -3.25
CA ILE A 46 -15.89 -11.04 -2.85
C ILE A 46 -16.09 -11.28 -1.36
N ASP A 47 -15.85 -10.28 -0.52
CA ASP A 47 -16.03 -10.33 0.92
C ASP A 47 -17.46 -10.66 1.35
N ARG A 48 -18.45 -10.39 0.50
CA ARG A 48 -19.89 -10.68 0.73
C ARG A 48 -20.30 -12.04 0.19
N LEU A 49 -19.62 -12.54 -0.85
CA LEU A 49 -19.89 -13.83 -1.47
C LEU A 49 -19.32 -15.00 -0.65
N LEU A 50 -18.27 -14.74 0.13
CA LEU A 50 -17.67 -15.75 1.00
C LEU A 50 -18.63 -16.19 2.13
N PRO A 51 -18.52 -17.43 2.63
CA PRO A 51 -19.25 -17.88 3.80
C PRO A 51 -18.89 -17.01 5.03
N LYS A 52 -19.83 -16.94 6.00
CA LYS A 52 -19.67 -16.10 7.22
C LYS A 52 -18.45 -16.47 8.07
N GLU A 53 -18.00 -17.70 7.93
CA GLU A 53 -16.82 -18.24 8.62
C GLU A 53 -15.51 -17.66 8.07
N VAL A 54 -15.50 -17.05 6.88
CA VAL A 54 -14.31 -16.43 6.30
C VAL A 54 -14.48 -14.91 6.28
N GLU A 55 -13.72 -14.22 7.12
CA GLU A 55 -13.67 -12.78 7.14
C GLU A 55 -12.42 -12.28 6.41
N LEU A 56 -12.60 -11.44 5.38
CA LEU A 56 -11.51 -10.69 4.76
C LEU A 56 -11.38 -9.33 5.45
N VAL A 57 -10.17 -8.98 5.88
CA VAL A 57 -9.82 -7.67 6.43
C VAL A 57 -8.70 -7.04 5.60
N HIS A 58 -8.61 -5.71 5.65
CA HIS A 58 -7.69 -4.94 4.84
C HIS A 58 -6.46 -4.56 5.64
N GLY A 59 -5.30 -4.84 5.07
CA GLY A 59 -4.00 -4.50 5.64
C GLY A 59 -3.40 -3.22 5.04
N PRO A 60 -2.16 -2.90 5.43
CA PRO A 60 -1.46 -1.68 4.99
C PRO A 60 -0.89 -1.81 3.57
N GLY A 61 -1.72 -2.21 2.61
CA GLY A 61 -1.34 -2.53 1.22
C GLY A 61 -1.35 -1.36 0.23
N CYS A 62 -1.68 -0.13 0.67
CA CYS A 62 -1.72 1.06 -0.18
C CYS A 62 -0.62 2.05 0.26
N PRO A 63 0.38 2.37 -0.58
CA PRO A 63 1.51 3.23 -0.19
C PRO A 63 1.08 4.67 0.14
N VAL A 64 0.08 5.19 -0.56
CA VAL A 64 -0.54 6.50 -0.27
C VAL A 64 -1.12 6.51 1.15
N CYS A 65 -1.77 5.40 1.54
CA CYS A 65 -2.49 5.27 2.80
C CYS A 65 -1.56 5.21 4.01
N VAL A 66 -0.37 4.65 3.84
CA VAL A 66 0.60 4.40 4.92
C VAL A 66 1.74 5.42 4.98
N THR A 67 1.79 6.38 4.04
CA THR A 67 2.78 7.46 4.09
C THR A 67 2.62 8.26 5.38
N ALA A 68 3.67 8.31 6.20
CA ALA A 68 3.67 8.99 7.48
C ALA A 68 3.30 10.48 7.34
N LEU A 69 2.51 11.00 8.29
CA LEU A 69 2.08 12.40 8.27
C LEU A 69 3.28 13.35 8.33
N GLU A 70 4.30 13.01 9.11
CA GLU A 70 5.56 13.77 9.16
C GLU A 70 6.21 13.91 7.76
N THR A 71 6.22 12.83 6.97
CA THR A 71 6.78 12.87 5.60
C THR A 71 5.93 13.73 4.67
N LEU A 72 4.60 13.74 4.85
CA LEU A 72 3.70 14.66 4.13
C LEU A 72 4.00 16.11 4.47
N ASP A 73 4.14 16.43 5.75
CA ASP A 73 4.42 17.80 6.19
C ASP A 73 5.83 18.26 5.76
N LYS A 74 6.82 17.35 5.71
CA LYS A 74 8.12 17.61 5.06
C LYS A 74 7.95 17.91 3.56
N ALA A 75 7.12 17.13 2.85
CA ALA A 75 6.81 17.40 1.45
C ALA A 75 6.18 18.79 1.25
N HIS A 76 5.27 19.19 2.15
CA HIS A 76 4.65 20.52 2.13
C HIS A 76 5.68 21.63 2.39
N ALA A 77 6.55 21.45 3.37
CA ALA A 77 7.61 22.42 3.68
C ALA A 77 8.58 22.61 2.50
N ILE A 78 8.94 21.52 1.80
CA ILE A 78 9.81 21.59 0.62
C ILE A 78 9.06 22.23 -0.56
N ALA A 79 7.81 21.85 -0.83
CA ALA A 79 7.03 22.35 -1.95
C ALA A 79 6.78 23.88 -1.90
N GLN A 80 6.80 24.47 -0.72
CA GLN A 80 6.64 25.92 -0.51
C GLN A 80 7.96 26.72 -0.64
N ARG A 81 9.11 26.03 -0.81
CA ARG A 81 10.39 26.75 -0.96
C ARG A 81 10.45 27.48 -2.30
N PRO A 82 11.03 28.70 -2.35
CA PRO A 82 11.25 29.40 -3.60
C PRO A 82 12.19 28.57 -4.53
N ASN A 83 11.96 28.65 -5.83
CA ASN A 83 12.73 27.93 -6.84
C ASN A 83 12.67 26.40 -6.75
N VAL A 84 11.67 25.84 -6.12
CA VAL A 84 11.39 24.40 -6.11
C VAL A 84 10.27 24.07 -7.12
N ILE A 85 10.47 23.02 -7.90
CA ILE A 85 9.44 22.30 -8.64
C ILE A 85 9.23 20.99 -7.88
N PHE A 86 8.05 20.83 -7.28
CA PHE A 86 7.72 19.63 -6.51
C PHE A 86 6.88 18.69 -7.37
N CYS A 87 7.38 17.49 -7.63
CA CYS A 87 6.75 16.49 -8.48
C CYS A 87 6.21 15.33 -7.66
N SER A 88 5.01 14.85 -7.97
CA SER A 88 4.40 13.72 -7.31
C SER A 88 3.40 12.99 -8.20
N PHE A 89 3.01 11.78 -7.80
CA PHE A 89 1.85 11.08 -8.38
C PHE A 89 0.55 11.75 -7.95
N GLY A 90 -0.47 11.68 -8.81
CA GLY A 90 -1.70 12.46 -8.67
C GLY A 90 -2.44 12.26 -7.35
N ASP A 91 -2.53 11.02 -6.85
CA ASP A 91 -3.24 10.71 -5.60
C ASP A 91 -2.63 11.42 -4.39
N MET A 92 -1.29 11.55 -4.36
CA MET A 92 -0.60 12.20 -3.25
C MET A 92 -0.96 13.67 -3.07
N LEU A 93 -1.39 14.35 -4.14
CA LEU A 93 -1.73 15.78 -4.06
C LEU A 93 -2.93 16.04 -3.16
N ARG A 94 -3.80 15.04 -2.97
CA ARG A 94 -5.04 15.16 -2.18
C ARG A 94 -4.92 14.59 -0.78
N VAL A 95 -3.76 14.02 -0.43
CA VAL A 95 -3.57 13.44 0.92
C VAL A 95 -3.44 14.57 1.94
N PRO A 96 -4.32 14.61 2.96
CA PRO A 96 -4.27 15.66 3.95
C PRO A 96 -3.01 15.51 4.83
N GLY A 97 -2.24 16.60 4.92
CA GLY A 97 -1.21 16.83 5.92
C GLY A 97 -1.82 17.39 7.21
N SER A 98 -0.99 17.96 8.10
CA SER A 98 -1.46 18.59 9.34
C SER A 98 -2.30 19.84 9.09
N GLU A 99 -1.95 20.65 8.08
CA GLU A 99 -2.61 21.96 7.83
C GLU A 99 -3.30 22.04 6.46
N ALA A 100 -2.78 21.35 5.46
CA ALA A 100 -3.23 21.45 4.07
C ALA A 100 -2.93 20.14 3.33
N ASP A 101 -3.24 20.13 2.03
CA ASP A 101 -2.74 19.17 1.06
C ASP A 101 -1.91 19.88 -0.04
N LEU A 102 -1.28 19.11 -0.91
CA LEU A 102 -0.47 19.67 -2.00
C LEU A 102 -1.30 20.44 -3.05
N LEU A 103 -2.61 20.15 -3.22
CA LEU A 103 -3.47 20.94 -4.11
C LEU A 103 -3.72 22.33 -3.55
N VAL A 104 -3.94 22.45 -2.25
CA VAL A 104 -4.08 23.75 -1.57
C VAL A 104 -2.77 24.54 -1.71
N LEU A 105 -1.61 23.93 -1.52
CA LEU A 105 -0.33 24.60 -1.73
C LEU A 105 -0.13 25.05 -3.18
N LYS A 106 -0.53 24.22 -4.13
CA LYS A 106 -0.52 24.57 -5.56
C LYS A 106 -1.41 25.79 -5.85
N SER A 107 -2.60 25.86 -5.27
CA SER A 107 -3.50 27.01 -5.42
C SER A 107 -2.93 28.30 -4.83
N ARG A 108 -2.03 28.18 -3.84
CA ARG A 108 -1.30 29.30 -3.21
C ARG A 108 -0.03 29.71 -3.98
N GLY A 109 0.25 29.06 -5.12
CA GLY A 109 1.37 29.44 -6.02
C GLY A 109 2.59 28.55 -5.97
N ALA A 110 2.59 27.44 -5.21
CA ALA A 110 3.68 26.46 -5.26
C ALA A 110 3.72 25.75 -6.64
N ASP A 111 4.93 25.58 -7.22
CA ASP A 111 5.10 24.89 -8.50
C ASP A 111 5.06 23.36 -8.30
N ILE A 112 3.84 22.83 -8.20
CA ILE A 112 3.57 21.40 -7.98
C ILE A 112 3.11 20.76 -9.28
N ARG A 113 3.77 19.68 -9.70
CA ARG A 113 3.52 19.00 -10.98
C ARG A 113 3.18 17.53 -10.78
N ILE A 114 2.17 17.06 -11.50
CA ILE A 114 1.84 15.65 -11.57
C ILE A 114 2.76 15.01 -12.62
N VAL A 115 3.39 13.89 -12.24
CA VAL A 115 4.20 13.08 -13.13
C VAL A 115 3.71 11.62 -13.08
N TYR A 116 3.95 10.89 -14.16
CA TYR A 116 3.60 9.47 -14.27
C TYR A 116 4.82 8.55 -14.13
N SER A 117 6.01 9.14 -14.17
CA SER A 117 7.28 8.44 -13.97
C SER A 117 8.28 9.34 -13.26
N PRO A 118 9.10 8.82 -12.32
CA PRO A 118 10.20 9.59 -11.73
C PRO A 118 11.25 10.04 -12.76
N ILE A 119 11.37 9.34 -13.89
CA ILE A 119 12.25 9.71 -14.99
C ILE A 119 11.83 11.04 -15.66
N ASP A 120 10.53 11.36 -15.66
CA ASP A 120 10.03 12.64 -16.20
C ASP A 120 10.63 13.84 -15.44
N CYS A 121 10.93 13.65 -14.15
CA CYS A 121 11.56 14.69 -13.32
C CYS A 121 12.96 15.05 -13.80
N LEU A 122 13.70 14.13 -14.40
CA LEU A 122 15.02 14.40 -14.96
C LEU A 122 14.95 15.32 -16.20
N LYS A 123 13.91 15.15 -17.01
CA LYS A 123 13.63 16.07 -18.13
C LYS A 123 13.26 17.44 -17.58
N ILE A 124 12.36 17.50 -16.60
CA ILE A 124 11.96 18.76 -15.95
C ILE A 124 13.18 19.48 -15.36
N ALA A 125 14.10 18.74 -14.71
CA ALA A 125 15.31 19.32 -14.13
C ALA A 125 16.24 19.95 -15.19
N ARG A 126 16.43 19.30 -16.32
CA ARG A 126 17.23 19.86 -17.45
C ARG A 126 16.59 21.10 -18.05
N GLU A 127 15.27 21.12 -18.18
CA GLU A 127 14.52 22.25 -18.72
C GLU A 127 14.45 23.44 -17.75
N ASN A 128 14.76 23.23 -16.48
CA ASN A 128 14.70 24.24 -15.42
C ASN A 128 16.01 24.28 -14.59
N PRO A 129 17.17 24.61 -15.19
CA PRO A 129 18.47 24.48 -14.53
C PRO A 129 18.65 25.40 -13.30
N HIS A 130 17.80 26.44 -13.17
CA HIS A 130 17.84 27.37 -12.04
C HIS A 130 16.88 26.99 -10.89
N LYS A 131 16.11 25.89 -11.04
CA LYS A 131 15.19 25.40 -10.03
C LYS A 131 15.64 24.03 -9.52
N GLN A 132 15.32 23.75 -8.25
CA GLN A 132 15.45 22.41 -7.68
C GLN A 132 14.20 21.59 -8.02
N VAL A 133 14.38 20.42 -8.59
CA VAL A 133 13.26 19.49 -8.89
C VAL A 133 13.27 18.39 -7.86
N VAL A 134 12.21 18.31 -7.08
CA VAL A 134 12.04 17.33 -6.01
C VAL A 134 10.93 16.36 -6.40
N PHE A 135 11.24 15.09 -6.40
CA PHE A 135 10.23 14.03 -6.61
C PHE A 135 9.84 13.40 -5.27
N PHE A 136 8.54 13.36 -4.97
CA PHE A 136 8.02 12.66 -3.82
C PHE A 136 7.95 11.16 -4.10
N ALA A 137 8.95 10.44 -3.66
CA ALA A 137 9.17 9.02 -3.97
C ALA A 137 8.45 8.13 -2.95
N ILE A 138 7.14 7.99 -3.12
CA ILE A 138 6.33 7.07 -2.33
C ILE A 138 6.21 5.71 -3.02
N GLY A 139 6.01 4.66 -2.26
CA GLY A 139 5.74 3.34 -2.82
C GLY A 139 6.11 2.19 -1.90
N PHE A 140 5.84 1.01 -2.40
CA PHE A 140 6.38 -0.25 -1.90
C PHE A 140 7.55 -0.71 -2.79
N GLU A 141 7.96 -1.96 -2.62
CA GLU A 141 9.00 -2.59 -3.41
C GLU A 141 8.71 -2.57 -4.92
N THR A 142 7.43 -2.46 -5.31
CA THR A 142 6.99 -2.37 -6.72
C THR A 142 7.50 -1.13 -7.43
N THR A 143 7.53 0.01 -6.78
CA THR A 143 7.92 1.31 -7.39
C THR A 143 9.36 1.68 -7.11
N ALA A 144 10.00 1.03 -6.15
CA ALA A 144 11.40 1.29 -5.78
C ALA A 144 12.38 1.17 -6.95
N PRO A 145 12.26 0.19 -7.88
CA PRO A 145 13.19 0.10 -9.03
C PRO A 145 13.16 1.33 -9.94
N ALA A 146 11.98 1.88 -10.24
CA ALA A 146 11.86 3.07 -11.08
C ALA A 146 12.46 4.32 -10.40
N ASN A 147 12.28 4.44 -9.09
CA ASN A 147 12.84 5.53 -8.31
C ASN A 147 14.35 5.40 -8.16
N ALA A 148 14.86 4.21 -7.92
CA ALA A 148 16.29 3.92 -7.92
C ALA A 148 16.92 4.26 -9.27
N MET A 149 16.28 3.86 -10.37
CA MET A 149 16.73 4.15 -11.72
C MET A 149 16.80 5.65 -11.99
N ALA A 150 15.83 6.45 -11.53
CA ALA A 150 15.85 7.90 -11.71
C ALA A 150 17.05 8.53 -10.98
N VAL A 151 17.30 8.16 -9.74
CA VAL A 151 18.45 8.67 -8.95
C VAL A 151 19.78 8.24 -9.60
N TRP A 152 19.89 6.95 -9.96
CA TRP A 152 21.07 6.42 -10.62
C TRP A 152 21.36 7.15 -11.96
N GLN A 153 20.33 7.39 -12.78
CA GLN A 153 20.47 8.14 -14.01
C GLN A 153 20.82 9.61 -13.77
N ALA A 154 20.22 10.26 -12.76
CA ALA A 154 20.57 11.64 -12.41
C ALA A 154 22.07 11.76 -12.08
N LYS A 155 22.61 10.84 -11.27
CA LYS A 155 24.04 10.78 -10.97
C LYS A 155 24.89 10.55 -12.22
N ARG A 156 24.54 9.55 -13.04
CA ARG A 156 25.28 9.20 -14.25
C ARG A 156 25.29 10.33 -15.30
N GLN A 157 24.23 11.11 -15.36
CA GLN A 157 24.05 12.18 -16.35
C GLN A 157 24.46 13.56 -15.81
N GLY A 158 24.95 13.62 -14.57
CA GLY A 158 25.39 14.87 -13.92
C GLY A 158 24.26 15.90 -13.77
N ILE A 159 23.05 15.46 -13.35
CA ILE A 159 21.90 16.35 -13.09
C ILE A 159 21.88 16.72 -11.60
N PRO A 160 22.45 17.90 -11.22
CA PRO A 160 22.64 18.24 -9.80
C PRO A 160 21.40 18.83 -9.14
N ASN A 161 20.43 19.29 -9.91
CA ASN A 161 19.23 19.97 -9.46
C ASN A 161 17.99 19.03 -9.39
N PHE A 162 18.20 17.71 -9.32
CA PHE A 162 17.19 16.72 -9.03
C PHE A 162 17.41 16.10 -7.67
N SER A 163 16.37 15.84 -6.93
CA SER A 163 16.42 15.10 -5.66
C SER A 163 15.11 14.35 -5.42
N ILE A 164 15.12 13.42 -4.48
CA ILE A 164 13.92 12.69 -4.08
C ILE A 164 13.68 12.81 -2.57
N LEU A 165 12.41 12.97 -2.19
CA LEU A 165 11.95 12.79 -0.83
C LEU A 165 11.48 11.34 -0.69
N VAL A 166 12.26 10.51 0.01
CA VAL A 166 12.03 9.06 0.07
C VAL A 166 10.98 8.70 1.12
N SER A 167 9.92 8.01 0.69
CA SER A 167 8.88 7.45 1.55
C SER A 167 8.52 6.01 1.13
N HIS A 168 9.51 5.23 0.70
CA HIS A 168 9.31 3.82 0.40
C HIS A 168 9.26 2.99 1.67
N VAL A 169 8.33 2.05 1.70
CA VAL A 169 8.09 1.12 2.80
C VAL A 169 8.05 -0.32 2.30
N LEU A 170 8.29 -1.29 3.19
CA LEU A 170 8.47 -2.71 2.89
C LEU A 170 7.38 -3.55 3.52
N VAL A 171 6.73 -4.42 2.74
CA VAL A 171 5.58 -5.21 3.20
C VAL A 171 5.93 -6.31 4.22
N PRO A 172 7.00 -7.10 4.09
CA PRO A 172 7.29 -8.17 5.04
C PRO A 172 7.42 -7.69 6.51
N PRO A 173 8.14 -6.58 6.82
CA PRO A 173 8.19 -6.05 8.19
C PRO A 173 6.82 -5.58 8.71
N ALA A 174 5.96 -5.05 7.84
CA ALA A 174 4.62 -4.63 8.23
C ALA A 174 3.73 -5.83 8.63
N ILE A 175 3.81 -6.95 7.90
CA ILE A 175 3.15 -8.20 8.28
C ILE A 175 3.63 -8.67 9.65
N SER A 176 4.95 -8.65 9.90
CA SER A 176 5.52 -9.00 11.19
C SER A 176 4.98 -8.11 12.32
N ALA A 177 4.91 -6.80 12.10
CA ALA A 177 4.39 -5.84 13.08
C ALA A 177 2.90 -6.10 13.40
N ILE A 178 2.08 -6.43 12.40
CA ILE A 178 0.67 -6.79 12.60
C ILE A 178 0.55 -8.06 13.44
N LEU A 179 1.32 -9.10 13.11
CA LEU A 179 1.27 -10.38 13.81
C LEU A 179 1.77 -10.29 15.26
N GLN A 180 2.65 -9.34 15.56
CA GLN A 180 3.13 -9.06 16.92
C GLN A 180 2.22 -8.14 17.73
N SER A 181 1.21 -7.53 17.09
CA SER A 181 0.28 -6.64 17.80
C SER A 181 -0.54 -7.42 18.84
N PRO A 182 -0.72 -6.89 20.08
CA PRO A 182 -1.46 -7.58 21.12
C PRO A 182 -2.93 -7.78 20.78
N ASP A 183 -3.49 -6.97 19.91
CA ASP A 183 -4.86 -7.03 19.40
C ASP A 183 -4.96 -7.70 18.01
N ASN A 184 -3.92 -8.45 17.60
CA ASN A 184 -3.94 -9.19 16.36
C ASN A 184 -5.00 -10.30 16.36
N ARG A 185 -5.79 -10.33 15.27
CA ARG A 185 -6.78 -11.38 15.02
C ARG A 185 -6.60 -12.06 13.66
N VAL A 186 -5.57 -11.66 12.91
CA VAL A 186 -5.28 -12.20 11.57
C VAL A 186 -4.65 -13.57 11.69
N GLN A 187 -5.19 -14.54 10.94
CA GLN A 187 -4.80 -15.94 11.01
C GLN A 187 -4.18 -16.45 9.69
N GLY A 188 -4.24 -15.65 8.63
CA GLY A 188 -3.62 -15.94 7.35
C GLY A 188 -3.60 -14.71 6.44
N PHE A 189 -2.78 -14.74 5.39
CA PHE A 189 -2.60 -13.60 4.49
C PHE A 189 -2.83 -13.97 3.03
N LEU A 190 -3.49 -13.05 2.32
CA LEU A 190 -3.38 -12.94 0.87
C LEU A 190 -2.21 -12.02 0.57
N GLY A 191 -1.10 -12.61 0.14
CA GLY A 191 0.17 -11.91 -0.06
C GLY A 191 0.16 -11.02 -1.31
N PRO A 192 1.03 -10.00 -1.36
CA PRO A 192 0.95 -8.91 -2.33
C PRO A 192 1.58 -9.30 -3.67
N GLY A 193 0.77 -9.77 -4.62
CA GLY A 193 1.24 -10.21 -5.95
C GLY A 193 2.13 -9.19 -6.66
N HIS A 194 1.77 -7.88 -6.65
CA HIS A 194 2.59 -6.84 -7.29
C HIS A 194 3.98 -6.71 -6.64
N VAL A 195 4.07 -6.68 -5.32
CA VAL A 195 5.36 -6.63 -4.60
C VAL A 195 6.20 -7.86 -4.95
N CYS A 196 5.59 -9.04 -4.94
CA CYS A 196 6.28 -10.29 -5.23
C CYS A 196 6.75 -10.43 -6.69
N THR A 197 6.25 -9.63 -7.64
CA THR A 197 6.83 -9.58 -8.99
C THR A 197 8.25 -9.03 -8.98
N VAL A 198 8.55 -8.16 -8.05
CA VAL A 198 9.88 -7.54 -7.90
C VAL A 198 10.76 -8.34 -6.96
N VAL A 199 10.31 -8.55 -5.72
CA VAL A 199 11.15 -9.17 -4.67
C VAL A 199 11.02 -10.69 -4.58
N GLY A 200 10.03 -11.29 -5.24
CA GLY A 200 9.69 -12.70 -5.06
C GLY A 200 8.94 -12.94 -3.75
N TYR A 201 8.86 -14.22 -3.35
CA TYR A 201 8.15 -14.57 -2.10
C TYR A 201 9.08 -15.26 -1.06
N ARG A 202 10.38 -15.30 -1.30
CA ARG A 202 11.34 -15.92 -0.39
C ARG A 202 11.30 -15.34 1.02
N GLU A 203 11.15 -14.00 1.14
CA GLU A 203 11.16 -13.30 2.42
C GLU A 203 9.92 -13.58 3.28
N TYR A 204 8.85 -14.08 2.68
CA TYR A 204 7.63 -14.45 3.41
C TYR A 204 7.75 -15.83 4.07
N VAL A 205 8.67 -16.70 3.61
CA VAL A 205 8.84 -18.05 4.15
C VAL A 205 9.20 -18.05 5.65
N PRO A 206 10.19 -17.28 6.12
CA PRO A 206 10.47 -17.22 7.56
C PRO A 206 9.29 -16.63 8.36
N LEU A 207 8.51 -15.68 7.80
CA LEU A 207 7.33 -15.13 8.50
C LEU A 207 6.25 -16.19 8.70
N ALA A 208 5.91 -16.93 7.66
CA ALA A 208 4.92 -18.00 7.74
C ALA A 208 5.32 -19.06 8.80
N SER A 209 6.58 -19.46 8.81
CA SER A 209 7.13 -20.42 9.76
C SER A 209 7.16 -19.88 11.21
N GLN A 210 7.66 -18.67 11.41
CA GLN A 210 7.82 -18.06 12.73
C GLN A 210 6.48 -17.82 13.42
N PHE A 211 5.51 -17.29 12.69
CA PHE A 211 4.21 -16.92 13.24
C PHE A 211 3.15 -18.01 13.07
N ARG A 212 3.48 -19.11 12.40
CA ARG A 212 2.57 -20.22 12.09
C ARG A 212 1.29 -19.75 11.39
N VAL A 213 1.44 -18.92 10.36
CA VAL A 213 0.35 -18.39 9.55
C VAL A 213 0.56 -18.69 8.08
N PRO A 214 -0.45 -19.17 7.33
CA PRO A 214 -0.34 -19.33 5.88
C PRO A 214 -0.27 -17.95 5.20
N ILE A 215 0.58 -17.85 4.17
CA ILE A 215 0.69 -16.67 3.31
C ILE A 215 0.55 -17.15 1.87
N VAL A 216 -0.55 -16.80 1.21
CA VAL A 216 -0.79 -17.18 -0.18
C VAL A 216 -0.62 -15.95 -1.08
N ILE A 217 0.40 -15.97 -1.93
CA ILE A 217 0.62 -14.91 -2.90
C ILE A 217 -0.43 -15.00 -3.98
N THR A 218 -1.23 -13.94 -4.17
CA THR A 218 -2.35 -13.94 -5.11
C THR A 218 -2.22 -12.87 -6.18
N GLY A 219 -2.90 -13.11 -7.31
CA GLY A 219 -3.21 -12.07 -8.27
C GLY A 219 -4.35 -11.15 -7.82
N PHE A 220 -5.01 -10.51 -8.77
CA PHE A 220 -5.94 -9.40 -8.52
C PHE A 220 -7.33 -9.61 -9.11
N GLU A 221 -7.46 -10.55 -10.01
CA GLU A 221 -8.76 -10.87 -10.60
C GLU A 221 -9.63 -11.68 -9.62
N PRO A 222 -10.96 -11.68 -9.78
CA PRO A 222 -11.85 -12.36 -8.84
C PRO A 222 -11.49 -13.83 -8.58
N LEU A 223 -11.15 -14.59 -9.63
CA LEU A 223 -10.76 -15.99 -9.46
C LEU A 223 -9.42 -16.15 -8.75
N ASP A 224 -8.45 -15.26 -8.99
CA ASP A 224 -7.18 -15.28 -8.25
C ASP A 224 -7.41 -15.15 -6.75
N LEU A 225 -8.27 -14.19 -6.35
CA LEU A 225 -8.56 -13.92 -4.95
C LEU A 225 -9.36 -15.03 -4.28
N LEU A 226 -10.34 -15.61 -4.99
CA LEU A 226 -11.12 -16.74 -4.49
C LEU A 226 -10.25 -18.00 -4.36
N GLU A 227 -9.43 -18.30 -5.35
CA GLU A 227 -8.50 -19.43 -5.30
C GLU A 227 -7.48 -19.28 -4.19
N GLY A 228 -6.85 -18.09 -4.05
CA GLY A 228 -5.93 -17.81 -2.96
C GLY A 228 -6.60 -17.89 -1.57
N THR A 229 -7.86 -17.45 -1.47
CA THR A 229 -8.64 -17.61 -0.25
C THR A 229 -8.89 -19.08 0.08
N LEU A 230 -9.25 -19.90 -0.91
CA LEU A 230 -9.42 -21.35 -0.75
C LEU A 230 -8.12 -22.02 -0.30
N MET A 231 -6.99 -21.69 -0.92
CA MET A 231 -5.67 -22.22 -0.54
C MET A 231 -5.32 -21.87 0.91
N ALA A 232 -5.55 -20.62 1.34
CA ALA A 232 -5.30 -20.19 2.72
C ALA A 232 -6.23 -20.92 3.72
N VAL A 233 -7.52 -21.06 3.41
CA VAL A 233 -8.48 -21.79 4.24
C VAL A 233 -8.09 -23.26 4.35
N ARG A 234 -7.69 -23.91 3.26
CA ARG A 234 -7.22 -25.31 3.30
C ARG A 234 -6.03 -25.47 4.23
N GLN A 235 -5.03 -24.60 4.13
CA GLN A 235 -3.88 -24.66 5.03
C GLN A 235 -4.28 -24.51 6.49
N LEU A 236 -5.20 -23.57 6.80
CA LEU A 236 -5.69 -23.34 8.15
C LEU A 236 -6.45 -24.54 8.72
N GLU A 237 -7.30 -25.19 7.92
CA GLU A 237 -8.04 -26.38 8.32
C GLU A 237 -7.13 -27.61 8.50
N GLU A 238 -6.05 -27.69 7.71
CA GLU A 238 -5.04 -28.76 7.78
C GLU A 238 -3.96 -28.48 8.86
N GLY A 239 -3.98 -27.31 9.50
CA GLY A 239 -2.95 -26.89 10.47
C GLY A 239 -1.58 -26.62 9.86
N ARG A 240 -1.54 -26.33 8.55
CA ARG A 240 -0.32 -25.93 7.83
C ARG A 240 -0.10 -24.41 7.91
N ALA A 241 1.13 -23.98 7.74
CA ALA A 241 1.54 -22.58 7.77
C ALA A 241 2.69 -22.35 6.80
N GLU A 242 2.41 -22.36 5.52
CA GLU A 242 3.38 -22.31 4.44
C GLU A 242 3.14 -21.10 3.53
N VAL A 243 4.14 -20.75 2.72
CA VAL A 243 3.96 -19.80 1.62
C VAL A 243 3.62 -20.58 0.35
N GLU A 244 2.42 -20.31 -0.18
CA GLU A 244 1.99 -20.83 -1.48
C GLU A 244 1.85 -19.68 -2.49
N ASN A 245 2.04 -19.99 -3.78
CA ASN A 245 1.96 -19.02 -4.86
C ASN A 245 0.81 -19.38 -5.80
N GLN A 246 -0.32 -18.67 -5.67
CA GLN A 246 -1.46 -18.76 -6.59
C GLN A 246 -1.21 -17.99 -7.89
N TYR A 247 -0.19 -17.12 -7.94
CA TYR A 247 0.07 -16.22 -9.07
C TYR A 247 1.33 -16.57 -9.88
N PRO A 248 1.56 -17.86 -10.25
CA PRO A 248 2.80 -18.33 -10.86
C PRO A 248 3.03 -17.78 -12.27
N ARG A 249 1.97 -17.28 -12.94
CA ARG A 249 2.07 -16.67 -14.28
C ARG A 249 2.89 -15.38 -14.27
N VAL A 250 3.09 -14.76 -13.10
CA VAL A 250 3.81 -13.49 -12.97
C VAL A 250 4.88 -13.55 -11.86
N VAL A 251 4.55 -14.18 -10.73
CA VAL A 251 5.41 -14.20 -9.55
C VAL A 251 6.33 -15.41 -9.55
N GLN A 252 7.61 -15.16 -9.37
CA GLN A 252 8.66 -16.15 -9.19
C GLN A 252 9.20 -16.12 -7.75
N ARG A 253 9.77 -17.23 -7.27
CA ARG A 253 10.30 -17.35 -5.90
C ARG A 253 11.30 -16.24 -5.55
N ASP A 254 12.23 -15.96 -6.47
CA ASP A 254 13.34 -15.01 -6.26
C ASP A 254 13.07 -13.64 -6.92
N GLY A 255 11.88 -13.44 -7.52
CA GLY A 255 11.47 -12.19 -8.15
C GLY A 255 12.34 -11.76 -9.34
N ASN A 256 12.40 -10.46 -9.59
CA ASN A 256 13.19 -9.85 -10.64
C ASN A 256 14.54 -9.37 -10.09
N ARG A 257 15.59 -10.15 -10.30
CA ARG A 257 16.95 -9.88 -9.80
C ARG A 257 17.54 -8.57 -10.34
N ILE A 258 17.25 -8.21 -11.58
CA ILE A 258 17.75 -6.94 -12.17
C ILE A 258 17.12 -5.75 -11.46
N ALA A 259 15.81 -5.82 -11.19
CA ALA A 259 15.10 -4.79 -10.44
C ALA A 259 15.60 -4.70 -8.98
N GLN A 260 15.89 -5.82 -8.34
CA GLN A 260 16.46 -5.85 -6.99
C GLN A 260 17.85 -5.20 -6.96
N GLN A 261 18.73 -5.56 -7.91
CA GLN A 261 20.09 -5.01 -7.98
C GLN A 261 20.11 -3.48 -8.12
N ILE A 262 19.23 -2.89 -8.93
CA ILE A 262 19.18 -1.42 -9.04
C ILE A 262 18.69 -0.78 -7.72
N VAL A 263 17.73 -1.38 -7.03
CA VAL A 263 17.26 -0.93 -5.72
C VAL A 263 18.41 -1.00 -4.70
N GLU A 264 19.07 -2.15 -4.57
CA GLU A 264 20.20 -2.38 -3.66
C GLU A 264 21.40 -1.45 -3.92
N SER A 265 21.60 -1.03 -5.18
CA SER A 265 22.69 -0.12 -5.54
C SER A 265 22.45 1.32 -5.09
N VAL A 266 21.19 1.75 -4.93
CA VAL A 266 20.78 3.13 -4.64
C VAL A 266 20.26 3.29 -3.23
N PHE A 267 19.52 2.30 -2.73
CA PHE A 267 18.86 2.34 -1.43
C PHE A 267 19.50 1.39 -0.42
N GLU A 268 19.34 1.70 0.83
CA GLU A 268 19.58 0.83 1.97
C GLU A 268 18.33 0.76 2.85
N VAL A 269 18.16 -0.36 3.57
CA VAL A 269 17.03 -0.56 4.46
C VAL A 269 17.17 0.29 5.71
N CYS A 270 16.08 0.91 6.15
CA CYS A 270 16.03 1.73 7.36
C CYS A 270 14.71 1.54 8.12
N ASP A 271 14.66 2.06 9.33
CA ASP A 271 13.43 2.17 10.10
C ASP A 271 12.50 3.21 9.47
N ARG A 272 11.19 2.94 9.47
CA ARG A 272 10.20 3.89 8.95
C ARG A 272 8.97 3.97 9.83
N ASN A 273 8.41 5.18 9.90
CA ASN A 273 7.08 5.41 10.44
C ASN A 273 6.02 5.12 9.39
N TRP A 274 5.04 4.31 9.75
CA TRP A 274 3.89 3.99 8.92
C TRP A 274 2.65 4.67 9.49
N ARG A 275 1.95 5.44 8.68
CA ARG A 275 0.73 6.11 9.11
C ARG A 275 -0.30 5.10 9.61
N GLY A 276 -0.79 5.29 10.83
CA GLY A 276 -1.77 4.42 11.46
C GLY A 276 -1.24 3.09 12.03
N VAL A 277 0.04 2.78 11.84
CA VAL A 277 0.69 1.58 12.40
C VAL A 277 1.77 1.95 13.41
N GLY A 278 2.55 3.01 13.13
CA GLY A 278 3.64 3.46 13.98
C GLY A 278 5.02 3.17 13.39
N SER A 279 6.06 3.26 14.23
CA SER A 279 7.43 2.98 13.81
C SER A 279 7.66 1.48 13.70
N ILE A 280 8.16 1.04 12.54
CA ILE A 280 8.49 -0.36 12.26
C ILE A 280 9.97 -0.43 11.91
N PRO A 281 10.78 -1.24 12.63
CA PRO A 281 12.19 -1.42 12.32
C PRO A 281 12.39 -2.04 10.94
N GLN A 282 13.42 -1.59 10.22
CA GLN A 282 13.85 -2.12 8.92
C GLN A 282 12.70 -2.23 7.90
N SER A 283 11.81 -1.25 7.90
CA SER A 283 10.56 -1.30 7.13
C SER A 283 10.47 -0.31 5.99
N GLY A 284 11.58 0.26 5.57
CA GLY A 284 11.61 1.15 4.43
C GLY A 284 13.01 1.38 3.88
N TYR A 285 13.10 2.30 2.93
CA TYR A 285 14.35 2.64 2.26
C TYR A 285 14.82 4.05 2.59
N ALA A 286 16.14 4.22 2.68
CA ALA A 286 16.86 5.48 2.61
C ALA A 286 17.86 5.44 1.46
N LEU A 287 18.30 6.60 0.98
CA LEU A 287 19.38 6.66 0.00
C LEU A 287 20.69 6.25 0.64
N ARG A 288 21.48 5.44 -0.06
CA ARG A 288 22.86 5.11 0.32
C ARG A 288 23.73 6.38 0.33
N PRO A 289 24.80 6.42 1.13
CA PRO A 289 25.69 7.58 1.24
C PRO A 289 26.18 8.13 -0.10
N ASP A 290 26.44 7.25 -1.07
CA ASP A 290 26.89 7.64 -2.43
C ASP A 290 25.86 8.46 -3.23
N PHE A 291 24.63 8.51 -2.77
CA PHE A 291 23.52 9.25 -3.36
C PHE A 291 22.97 10.35 -2.44
N ALA A 292 23.68 10.68 -1.36
CA ALA A 292 23.27 11.69 -0.37
C ALA A 292 23.00 13.07 -1.00
N ALA A 293 23.64 13.41 -2.11
CA ALA A 293 23.41 14.65 -2.86
C ALA A 293 22.00 14.70 -3.53
N TYR A 294 21.29 13.60 -3.59
CA TYR A 294 19.95 13.49 -4.16
C TYR A 294 18.86 13.34 -3.09
N ASP A 295 19.23 13.47 -1.80
CA ASP A 295 18.31 13.36 -0.67
C ASP A 295 17.68 14.73 -0.36
N ALA A 296 16.38 14.86 -0.64
CA ALA A 296 15.68 16.11 -0.41
C ALA A 296 15.55 16.48 1.09
N GLU A 297 15.46 15.50 2.01
CA GLU A 297 15.44 15.82 3.45
C GLU A 297 16.71 16.53 3.89
N ARG A 298 17.87 16.09 3.38
CA ARG A 298 19.18 16.68 3.66
C ARG A 298 19.37 18.02 2.96
N LEU A 299 18.98 18.12 1.68
CA LEU A 299 19.17 19.33 0.87
C LEU A 299 18.37 20.52 1.37
N PHE A 300 17.17 20.27 1.89
CA PHE A 300 16.25 21.33 2.35
C PHE A 300 16.25 21.51 3.87
N ASP A 301 17.06 20.72 4.58
CA ASP A 301 17.16 20.72 6.05
C ASP A 301 15.77 20.68 6.72
N VAL A 302 14.94 19.78 6.25
CA VAL A 302 13.61 19.53 6.83
C VAL A 302 13.75 18.46 7.91
N GLY A 303 14.09 18.89 9.12
CA GLY A 303 14.20 18.03 10.29
C GLY A 303 12.85 17.44 10.75
N ALA A 304 12.78 17.05 12.04
CA ALA A 304 11.56 16.59 12.65
C ALA A 304 10.48 17.70 12.65
N ILE A 305 9.30 17.37 12.17
CA ILE A 305 8.13 18.26 12.12
C ILE A 305 7.08 17.73 13.09
N ALA A 306 6.55 18.58 13.97
CA ALA A 306 5.41 18.22 14.81
C ALA A 306 4.18 18.03 13.94
N THR A 307 3.50 16.90 14.08
CA THR A 307 2.35 16.53 13.27
C THR A 307 1.09 16.40 14.11
N GLN A 308 -0.07 16.63 13.50
CA GLN A 308 -1.36 16.50 14.14
C GLN A 308 -2.32 15.69 13.27
N GLU A 309 -2.53 14.41 13.63
CA GLU A 309 -3.54 13.58 12.96
C GLU A 309 -4.96 14.02 13.33
N SER A 310 -5.89 13.83 12.38
CA SER A 310 -7.31 14.04 12.65
C SER A 310 -7.82 13.00 13.66
N GLY A 311 -8.27 13.46 14.83
CA GLY A 311 -8.84 12.58 15.86
C GLY A 311 -10.14 11.87 15.44
N ALA A 312 -10.78 12.31 14.36
CA ALA A 312 -11.99 11.68 13.81
C ALA A 312 -11.70 10.50 12.87
N CYS A 313 -10.44 10.33 12.43
CA CYS A 313 -10.06 9.29 11.47
C CYS A 313 -9.63 7.99 12.17
N ILE A 314 -10.28 6.88 11.82
CA ILE A 314 -9.93 5.54 12.35
C ILE A 314 -9.13 4.69 11.35
N SER A 315 -8.50 5.31 10.34
CA SER A 315 -7.77 4.57 9.29
C SER A 315 -6.70 3.61 9.84
N GLY A 316 -6.03 3.97 10.93
CA GLY A 316 -5.08 3.08 11.60
C GLY A 316 -5.70 1.78 12.12
N LEU A 317 -6.95 1.81 12.60
CA LEU A 317 -7.67 0.60 13.00
C LEU A 317 -8.09 -0.24 11.79
N VAL A 318 -8.40 0.41 10.66
CA VAL A 318 -8.72 -0.28 9.41
C VAL A 318 -7.48 -0.99 8.85
N LEU A 319 -6.34 -0.29 8.78
CA LEU A 319 -5.08 -0.84 8.25
C LEU A 319 -4.50 -1.99 9.10
N ARG A 320 -4.89 -2.09 10.37
CA ARG A 320 -4.53 -3.23 11.24
C ARG A 320 -5.57 -4.34 11.24
N GLY A 321 -6.63 -4.23 10.43
CA GLY A 321 -7.69 -5.23 10.35
C GLY A 321 -8.64 -5.28 11.56
N ALA A 322 -8.52 -4.32 12.51
CA ALA A 322 -9.37 -4.25 13.71
C ALA A 322 -10.78 -3.71 13.42
N LYS A 323 -10.92 -2.86 12.40
CA LYS A 323 -12.19 -2.24 11.99
C LYS A 323 -12.32 -2.25 10.47
N LYS A 324 -13.56 -2.18 9.98
CA LYS A 324 -13.85 -1.92 8.56
C LYS A 324 -14.23 -0.44 8.35
N PRO A 325 -14.11 0.11 7.12
CA PRO A 325 -14.41 1.52 6.83
C PRO A 325 -15.79 2.00 7.30
N HIS A 326 -16.82 1.19 7.16
CA HIS A 326 -18.19 1.53 7.59
C HIS A 326 -18.38 1.65 9.11
N HIS A 327 -17.43 1.19 9.92
CA HIS A 327 -17.41 1.42 11.38
C HIS A 327 -16.93 2.84 11.74
N CYS A 328 -16.41 3.61 10.77
CA CYS A 328 -15.98 4.98 11.02
C CYS A 328 -17.17 5.95 11.06
N PRO A 329 -17.37 6.71 12.16
CA PRO A 329 -18.47 7.65 12.26
C PRO A 329 -18.49 8.74 11.16
N ALA A 330 -17.29 9.09 10.66
CA ALA A 330 -17.12 10.11 9.62
C ALA A 330 -17.31 9.57 8.20
N PHE A 331 -17.29 8.23 8.01
CA PHE A 331 -17.34 7.60 6.68
C PHE A 331 -18.61 7.97 5.89
N GLY A 332 -18.43 8.47 4.67
CA GLY A 332 -19.53 8.87 3.78
C GLY A 332 -20.32 10.09 4.24
N LYS A 333 -19.86 10.77 5.29
CA LYS A 333 -20.46 11.99 5.86
C LYS A 333 -19.45 13.12 5.79
N ALA A 334 -18.72 13.38 6.89
CA ALA A 334 -17.65 14.36 6.93
C ALA A 334 -16.37 13.91 6.17
N CYS A 335 -16.22 12.61 5.91
CA CYS A 335 -15.09 12.03 5.18
C CYS A 335 -15.56 11.39 3.88
N THR A 336 -15.22 12.02 2.76
CA THR A 336 -15.54 11.57 1.38
C THR A 336 -14.27 11.68 0.51
N PRO A 337 -14.23 11.12 -0.71
CA PRO A 337 -13.08 11.30 -1.61
C PRO A 337 -12.81 12.76 -1.99
N GLU A 338 -13.83 13.61 -1.95
CA GLU A 338 -13.71 15.07 -2.19
C GLU A 338 -13.16 15.81 -0.96
N HIS A 339 -13.48 15.32 0.24
CA HIS A 339 -13.07 15.89 1.52
C HIS A 339 -12.50 14.80 2.44
N PRO A 340 -11.33 14.22 2.13
CA PRO A 340 -10.77 13.12 2.90
C PRO A 340 -10.22 13.62 4.23
N LEU A 341 -10.64 12.98 5.34
CA LEU A 341 -10.04 13.19 6.66
C LEU A 341 -8.80 12.33 6.91
N GLY A 342 -8.58 11.31 6.08
CA GLY A 342 -7.45 10.41 6.17
C GLY A 342 -7.05 9.82 4.82
N ALA A 343 -5.80 9.38 4.72
CA ALA A 343 -5.19 8.95 3.47
C ALA A 343 -5.91 7.75 2.80
N THR A 344 -6.54 6.86 3.57
CA THR A 344 -7.28 5.69 3.05
C THR A 344 -8.55 6.06 2.24
N MET A 345 -9.00 7.32 2.30
CA MET A 345 -10.12 7.81 1.50
C MET A 345 -9.68 8.46 0.18
N VAL A 346 -8.38 8.61 -0.07
CA VAL A 346 -7.83 9.35 -1.22
C VAL A 346 -7.61 8.46 -2.43
N SER A 347 -6.83 7.39 -2.28
CA SER A 347 -6.50 6.49 -3.37
C SER A 347 -7.57 5.42 -3.57
N ALA A 348 -7.83 5.04 -4.82
CA ALA A 348 -8.72 3.92 -5.16
C ALA A 348 -8.26 2.57 -4.56
N GLU A 349 -6.99 2.48 -4.17
CA GLU A 349 -6.42 1.33 -3.47
C GLU A 349 -6.62 1.39 -1.94
N GLY A 350 -7.07 2.52 -1.42
CA GLY A 350 -7.38 2.67 0.00
C GLY A 350 -8.72 2.02 0.36
N ALA A 351 -8.76 1.30 1.48
CA ALA A 351 -9.96 0.58 1.89
C ALA A 351 -11.19 1.51 2.01
N CYS A 352 -11.04 2.71 2.59
CA CYS A 352 -12.15 3.65 2.71
C CYS A 352 -12.67 4.12 1.34
N ALA A 353 -11.79 4.47 0.41
CA ALA A 353 -12.19 4.90 -0.93
C ALA A 353 -12.86 3.76 -1.71
N ALA A 354 -12.34 2.52 -1.64
CA ALA A 354 -12.94 1.37 -2.27
C ALA A 354 -14.36 1.09 -1.73
N TYR A 355 -14.54 1.09 -0.40
CA TYR A 355 -15.87 0.95 0.21
C TYR A 355 -16.80 2.09 -0.14
N TYR A 356 -16.31 3.32 -0.23
CA TYR A 356 -17.12 4.46 -0.66
C TYR A 356 -17.59 4.31 -2.11
N ALA A 357 -16.69 3.90 -3.01
CA ALA A 357 -17.02 3.75 -4.43
C ALA A 357 -18.02 2.61 -4.70
N TYR A 358 -17.85 1.46 -4.05
CA TYR A 358 -18.59 0.25 -4.39
C TYR A 358 -19.53 -0.25 -3.30
N GLY A 359 -19.41 0.22 -2.06
CA GLY A 359 -20.18 -0.24 -0.90
C GLY A 359 -21.06 0.82 -0.23
N ARG A 360 -21.03 2.09 -0.66
CA ARG A 360 -21.79 3.18 0.01
C ARG A 360 -23.32 3.04 -0.02
N HIS A 361 -23.82 2.27 -0.99
CA HIS A 361 -25.25 2.00 -1.14
C HIS A 361 -25.75 0.84 -0.26
N LEU A 362 -24.85 0.14 0.39
CA LEU A 362 -25.14 -0.98 1.27
C LEU A 362 -25.51 -0.45 2.65
N GLN A 363 -26.58 -1.01 3.22
CA GLN A 363 -26.99 -0.65 4.58
C GLN A 363 -26.03 -1.30 5.61
N PRO A 364 -25.85 -0.73 6.81
CA PRO A 364 -25.05 -1.35 7.85
C PRO A 364 -25.42 -2.81 8.16
N GLN A 365 -26.69 -3.16 8.01
CA GLN A 365 -27.19 -4.54 8.17
C GLN A 365 -26.69 -5.51 7.11
N ASP A 366 -26.35 -5.04 5.91
CA ASP A 366 -25.77 -5.87 4.84
C ASP A 366 -24.34 -6.29 5.17
N PHE A 367 -23.69 -5.53 6.07
CA PHE A 367 -22.38 -5.83 6.64
C PHE A 367 -22.48 -6.54 8.00
N ALA A 368 -23.58 -6.32 8.75
CA ALA A 368 -23.80 -6.86 10.08
C ALA A 368 -24.21 -8.34 10.09
N ALA A 369 -24.70 -8.86 8.98
CA ALA A 369 -25.10 -10.27 8.87
C ALA A 369 -23.94 -11.28 9.05
N LYS A 370 -22.68 -10.80 9.22
CA LYS A 370 -21.48 -11.62 9.31
C LYS A 370 -20.68 -11.50 10.62
N GLY A 371 -21.17 -10.84 11.65
CA GLY A 371 -20.30 -10.66 12.80
C GLY A 371 -20.91 -10.08 14.07
N GLN A 372 -21.90 -10.76 14.67
CA GLN A 372 -22.09 -10.69 16.11
C GLN A 372 -22.08 -12.12 16.69
N PRO A 373 -21.19 -12.46 17.62
CA PRO A 373 -21.43 -13.59 18.51
C PRO A 373 -22.61 -13.23 19.38
N SER A 374 -23.62 -14.10 19.38
CA SER A 374 -24.71 -14.11 20.37
C SER A 374 -24.15 -14.27 21.76
#